data_cdfe90cfa3866f3ca10dc1474facbe79
#
_entry.id   cdfe90cfa3866f3ca10dc1474facbe79
#
_cell.length_a   1.000
_cell.length_b   1.000
_cell.length_c   1.000
_cell.angle_alpha   90.00
_cell.angle_beta   90.00
_cell.angle_gamma   90.00
#
_symmetry.space_group_name_H-M   'P 1'
#
loop_
_entity.id
_entity.type
_entity.pdbx_description
1 polymer ?
#
loop_
_entity_poly.entity_id
_entity_poly.type
_entity_poly.pdbx_seq_one_letter_code
_entity_poly.pdbx_strand_id
1 'polypeptide(L)'
;MMDRRDFIRKAAAGSAAVAVGGTAVLEGCAGGKTGSTSAGTSGIDKTDGNLGRKNVNGLSSSLRMSFEPYELQLRHVFTVSSYSRKTTPGVQVRIEYEGITGYGEASMPPYLGQSVETVTAFLRKVDLTRFSDPFCLEEILGYVDSLSPGDSAAKAAVDIALHDLVGKLLGAPWYRIWGLDPSKAPDTTFTIGIDTPEVVRKKTRECADRFNILKVKVGLDNDKEMIRTIREITDLPIAVDANQGWKDRSMALDEIYWLKENGIVMVEQPMPKERIDDNAWITERSPLPIFADEAIQRLADIPSVKGAYHGINIKLMKCTGMR
;
A
#
# COMPACT_ATOMS: atom_id res chain seq x y z
N MET A 1 11.71 -12.70 19.25
CA MET A 1 11.64 -11.91 18.03
C MET A 1 10.70 -12.60 17.08
N MET A 2 9.66 -11.93 16.61
CA MET A 2 8.56 -12.54 15.86
C MET A 2 8.81 -12.40 14.36
N ASP A 3 8.71 -13.49 13.59
CA ASP A 3 8.77 -13.45 12.13
C ASP A 3 7.46 -12.82 11.57
N ARG A 4 7.53 -12.14 10.41
CA ARG A 4 6.38 -11.50 9.74
C ARG A 4 5.23 -12.48 9.51
N ARG A 5 5.51 -13.75 9.21
CA ARG A 5 4.50 -14.80 9.06
C ARG A 5 3.84 -15.16 10.38
N ASP A 6 4.60 -15.21 11.47
CA ASP A 6 4.06 -15.48 12.81
C ASP A 6 3.24 -14.30 13.33
N PHE A 7 3.64 -13.07 12.97
CA PHE A 7 2.87 -11.87 13.23
C PHE A 7 1.51 -11.87 12.50
N ILE A 8 1.50 -12.15 11.19
CA ILE A 8 0.28 -12.25 10.40
C ILE A 8 -0.60 -13.41 10.89
N ARG A 9 -0.03 -14.57 11.25
CA ARG A 9 -0.77 -15.69 11.80
C ARG A 9 -1.40 -15.37 13.16
N LYS A 10 -0.70 -14.66 14.04
CA LYS A 10 -1.25 -14.23 15.34
C LYS A 10 -2.33 -13.19 15.19
N ALA A 11 -2.19 -12.26 14.23
CA ALA A 11 -3.24 -11.32 13.89
C ALA A 11 -4.48 -12.03 13.32
N ALA A 12 -4.29 -13.06 12.48
CA ALA A 12 -5.38 -13.88 11.92
C ALA A 12 -6.00 -14.84 12.95
N ALA A 13 -5.21 -15.40 13.88
CA ALA A 13 -5.71 -16.33 14.89
C ALA A 13 -6.58 -15.66 15.97
N GLY A 14 -6.42 -14.35 16.19
CA GLY A 14 -7.30 -13.56 17.05
C GLY A 14 -8.72 -13.38 16.49
N SER A 15 -8.93 -13.67 15.21
CA SER A 15 -10.22 -13.52 14.51
C SER A 15 -11.04 -14.83 14.38
N ALA A 16 -10.53 -15.96 14.89
CA ALA A 16 -11.11 -17.28 14.63
C ALA A 16 -12.01 -17.83 15.74
N ALA A 17 -12.62 -17.01 16.56
CA ALA A 17 -13.51 -17.45 17.61
C ALA A 17 -14.83 -16.69 17.65
N VAL A 18 -15.65 -16.73 16.59
CA VAL A 18 -17.12 -16.69 16.65
C VAL A 18 -17.68 -17.26 15.34
N ALA A 19 -17.88 -18.56 15.26
CA ALA A 19 -18.79 -19.18 14.35
C ALA A 19 -19.78 -19.99 15.18
N VAL A 20 -20.93 -19.42 15.47
CA VAL A 20 -22.09 -20.16 16.00
C VAL A 20 -23.23 -19.97 15.04
N GLY A 21 -23.77 -21.14 14.65
CA GLY A 21 -24.74 -21.38 13.62
C GLY A 21 -26.07 -20.61 13.71
N GLY A 22 -26.61 -20.45 12.54
CA GLY A 22 -27.96 -19.98 12.30
C GLY A 22 -28.36 -20.33 10.89
N THR A 23 -28.91 -21.56 10.71
CA THR A 23 -29.66 -21.95 9.53
C THR A 23 -30.92 -21.10 9.43
N ALA A 24 -31.08 -20.32 8.40
CA ALA A 24 -32.35 -19.72 8.01
C ALA A 24 -32.71 -20.20 6.61
N VAL A 25 -33.82 -20.93 6.56
CA VAL A 25 -34.51 -21.45 5.38
C VAL A 25 -35.15 -20.28 4.64
N LEU A 26 -34.88 -20.17 3.33
CA LEU A 26 -35.60 -19.29 2.42
C LEU A 26 -36.70 -20.09 1.76
N GLU A 27 -37.96 -19.86 2.17
CA GLU A 27 -39.12 -20.19 1.36
C GLU A 27 -39.65 -18.95 0.65
N GLY A 28 -39.80 -19.09 -0.65
CA GLY A 28 -40.36 -18.07 -1.52
C GLY A 28 -41.89 -18.05 -1.52
N CYS A 29 -42.46 -16.90 -1.80
CA CYS A 29 -43.80 -16.83 -2.38
C CYS A 29 -43.93 -15.66 -3.34
N ALA A 30 -44.42 -15.99 -4.51
CA ALA A 30 -44.79 -15.09 -5.60
C ALA A 30 -46.21 -14.54 -5.41
N GLY A 31 -46.47 -13.37 -6.00
CA GLY A 31 -47.78 -13.07 -6.55
C GLY A 31 -48.54 -11.84 -6.10
N GLY A 32 -48.57 -10.81 -6.98
CA GLY A 32 -49.90 -10.35 -7.44
C GLY A 32 -50.46 -9.00 -7.00
N LYS A 33 -50.46 -8.04 -7.95
CA LYS A 33 -51.53 -7.09 -8.32
C LYS A 33 -51.77 -5.76 -7.58
N THR A 34 -51.42 -4.70 -8.27
CA THR A 34 -52.23 -3.48 -8.65
C THR A 34 -53.20 -2.84 -7.67
N GLY A 35 -53.07 -1.54 -7.45
CA GLY A 35 -54.09 -0.65 -6.94
C GLY A 35 -53.59 0.78 -6.77
N SER A 36 -53.96 1.67 -7.70
CA SER A 36 -53.77 3.12 -7.65
C SER A 36 -54.75 3.76 -6.67
N THR A 37 -54.33 4.84 -5.97
CA THR A 37 -55.10 6.13 -5.89
C THR A 37 -54.38 7.19 -5.04
N SER A 38 -54.22 8.34 -5.67
CA SER A 38 -54.35 9.75 -5.29
C SER A 38 -53.91 10.30 -3.94
N ALA A 39 -52.98 11.27 -4.05
CA ALA A 39 -52.92 12.62 -3.49
C ALA A 39 -53.31 12.89 -2.02
N GLY A 40 -52.33 13.47 -1.29
CA GLY A 40 -52.54 14.20 -0.05
C GLY A 40 -51.26 14.89 0.40
N THR A 41 -51.14 16.18 0.06
CA THR A 41 -50.11 17.11 0.57
C THR A 41 -50.39 17.42 2.04
N SER A 42 -49.43 17.19 2.92
CA SER A 42 -49.35 17.95 4.20
C SER A 42 -47.93 17.89 4.80
N GLY A 43 -47.44 19.05 5.13
CA GLY A 43 -46.46 19.48 6.12
C GLY A 43 -45.32 18.55 6.52
N ILE A 44 -44.10 18.86 6.06
CA ILE A 44 -42.87 18.33 6.66
C ILE A 44 -42.57 19.14 7.92
N ASP A 45 -42.91 18.60 9.07
CA ASP A 45 -42.50 19.08 10.36
C ASP A 45 -41.06 18.61 10.60
N LYS A 46 -40.13 19.57 10.75
CA LYS A 46 -38.73 19.32 11.10
C LYS A 46 -38.66 19.03 12.60
N THR A 47 -38.78 17.79 13.00
CA THR A 47 -38.41 17.37 14.35
C THR A 47 -37.07 16.64 14.27
N ASP A 48 -36.11 17.13 15.06
CA ASP A 48 -34.80 16.56 15.33
C ASP A 48 -34.90 15.07 15.68
N GLY A 49 -34.58 14.22 14.69
CA GLY A 49 -34.49 12.78 14.87
C GLY A 49 -33.09 12.33 15.28
N ASN A 50 -32.66 12.69 16.49
CA ASN A 50 -31.56 11.99 17.16
C ASN A 50 -32.02 10.57 17.53
N LEU A 51 -32.01 9.65 16.52
CA LEU A 51 -32.20 8.23 16.73
C LEU A 51 -30.94 7.65 17.36
N GLY A 52 -30.74 7.91 18.66
CA GLY A 52 -29.79 7.18 19.48
C GLY A 52 -30.09 5.68 19.39
N ARG A 53 -29.33 4.94 18.58
CA ARG A 53 -29.33 3.48 18.62
C ARG A 53 -28.93 3.05 20.02
N LYS A 54 -29.89 2.57 20.81
CA LYS A 54 -29.62 1.93 22.10
C LYS A 54 -28.88 0.63 21.82
N ASN A 55 -27.66 0.54 22.28
CA ASN A 55 -26.81 -0.65 22.27
C ASN A 55 -27.51 -1.82 22.96
N VAL A 56 -27.74 -2.90 22.23
CA VAL A 56 -28.37 -4.13 22.75
C VAL A 56 -27.34 -5.02 23.49
N ASN A 57 -26.00 -4.75 23.40
CA ASN A 57 -24.97 -5.62 23.97
C ASN A 57 -23.80 -4.91 24.68
N GLY A 58 -23.94 -3.67 25.14
CA GLY A 58 -22.86 -2.98 25.88
C GLY A 58 -21.58 -2.69 25.09
N LEU A 59 -21.58 -2.91 23.77
CA LEU A 59 -20.45 -2.58 22.89
C LEU A 59 -20.47 -1.07 22.58
N SER A 60 -19.30 -0.47 22.56
CA SER A 60 -19.14 0.94 22.23
C SER A 60 -19.53 1.20 20.77
N SER A 61 -20.44 2.14 20.54
CA SER A 61 -20.82 2.62 19.22
C SER A 61 -19.82 3.65 18.63
N SER A 62 -18.69 3.86 19.27
CA SER A 62 -17.61 4.76 18.80
C SER A 62 -16.39 3.97 18.36
N LEU A 63 -15.68 4.52 17.37
CA LEU A 63 -14.40 3.98 16.93
C LEU A 63 -13.33 4.16 18.03
N ARG A 64 -12.57 3.11 18.29
CA ARG A 64 -11.41 3.15 19.21
C ARG A 64 -10.16 2.79 18.48
N MET A 65 -9.13 3.61 18.59
CA MET A 65 -7.83 3.37 17.96
C MET A 65 -6.77 3.09 19.02
N SER A 66 -5.92 2.12 18.73
CA SER A 66 -4.67 1.86 19.46
C SER A 66 -3.54 1.61 18.46
N PHE A 67 -2.30 1.80 18.91
CA PHE A 67 -1.14 1.55 18.06
C PHE A 67 0.05 1.06 18.87
N GLU A 68 0.92 0.29 18.22
CA GLU A 68 2.07 -0.36 18.84
C GLU A 68 3.27 -0.34 17.87
N PRO A 69 4.42 0.21 18.28
CA PRO A 69 5.66 0.06 17.54
C PRO A 69 6.18 -1.38 17.58
N TYR A 70 6.84 -1.79 16.51
CA TYR A 70 7.51 -3.10 16.43
C TYR A 70 8.70 -3.03 15.48
N GLU A 71 9.55 -4.06 15.51
CA GLU A 71 10.67 -4.22 14.60
C GLU A 71 10.66 -5.61 13.98
N LEU A 72 10.81 -5.68 12.65
CA LEU A 72 10.95 -6.92 11.91
C LEU A 72 12.41 -7.19 11.57
N GLN A 73 12.85 -8.44 11.76
CA GLN A 73 14.11 -8.93 11.25
C GLN A 73 13.96 -9.32 9.79
N LEU A 74 14.82 -8.80 8.93
CA LEU A 74 14.84 -9.20 7.53
C LEU A 74 15.57 -10.55 7.39
N ARG A 75 15.05 -11.43 6.55
CA ARG A 75 15.68 -12.71 6.24
C ARG A 75 17.06 -12.54 5.60
N HIS A 76 17.19 -11.51 4.76
CA HIS A 76 18.43 -11.11 4.11
C HIS A 76 18.66 -9.62 4.35
N VAL A 77 19.92 -9.20 4.36
CA VAL A 77 20.26 -7.78 4.32
C VAL A 77 19.62 -7.17 3.07
N PHE A 78 19.00 -6.02 3.22
CA PHE A 78 18.39 -5.29 2.12
C PHE A 78 19.20 -4.03 1.84
N THR A 79 19.83 -4.00 0.67
CA THR A 79 20.66 -2.88 0.21
C THR A 79 20.08 -2.26 -1.06
N VAL A 80 20.04 -0.95 -1.08
CA VAL A 80 19.74 -0.11 -2.23
C VAL A 80 20.88 0.89 -2.43
N SER A 81 20.86 1.69 -3.49
CA SER A 81 21.93 2.65 -3.80
C SER A 81 22.31 3.60 -2.66
N SER A 82 21.38 3.91 -1.74
CA SER A 82 21.54 4.94 -0.70
C SER A 82 21.67 4.41 0.73
N TYR A 83 21.26 3.16 1.02
CA TYR A 83 21.31 2.58 2.38
C TYR A 83 21.27 1.05 2.39
N SER A 84 21.62 0.48 3.56
CA SER A 84 21.50 -0.95 3.85
C SER A 84 20.89 -1.17 5.23
N ARG A 85 20.05 -2.22 5.39
CA ARG A 85 19.41 -2.53 6.67
C ARG A 85 19.22 -4.04 6.87
N LYS A 86 19.25 -4.47 8.15
CA LYS A 86 18.95 -5.84 8.59
C LYS A 86 17.59 -5.95 9.29
N THR A 87 17.07 -4.81 9.74
CA THR A 87 15.76 -4.70 10.40
C THR A 87 14.90 -3.66 9.71
N THR A 88 13.62 -3.69 9.95
CA THR A 88 12.71 -2.62 9.52
C THR A 88 11.73 -2.31 10.65
N PRO A 89 11.71 -1.08 11.15
CA PRO A 89 10.72 -0.64 12.12
C PRO A 89 9.36 -0.45 11.45
N GLY A 90 8.30 -0.65 12.22
CA GLY A 90 6.92 -0.39 11.84
C GLY A 90 6.10 0.07 13.02
N VAL A 91 4.92 0.62 12.75
CA VAL A 91 3.91 0.90 13.77
C VAL A 91 2.60 0.26 13.30
N GLN A 92 2.11 -0.71 14.07
CA GLN A 92 0.79 -1.29 13.83
C GLN A 92 -0.28 -0.37 14.39
N VAL A 93 -1.36 -0.15 13.63
CA VAL A 93 -2.58 0.52 14.06
C VAL A 93 -3.71 -0.48 14.11
N ARG A 94 -4.54 -0.39 15.16
CA ARG A 94 -5.78 -1.16 15.34
C ARG A 94 -6.92 -0.19 15.52
N ILE A 95 -8.01 -0.42 14.80
CA ILE A 95 -9.26 0.35 14.96
C ILE A 95 -10.37 -0.65 15.25
N GLU A 96 -11.03 -0.47 16.39
CA GLU A 96 -12.08 -1.34 16.87
C GLU A 96 -13.44 -0.66 16.78
N TYR A 97 -14.44 -1.44 16.32
CA TYR A 97 -15.83 -1.04 16.28
C TYR A 97 -16.72 -2.28 16.44
N GLU A 98 -17.66 -2.25 17.39
CA GLU A 98 -18.63 -3.34 17.66
C GLU A 98 -17.97 -4.74 17.77
N GLY A 99 -16.79 -4.82 18.38
CA GLY A 99 -16.06 -6.08 18.57
C GLY A 99 -15.26 -6.57 17.36
N ILE A 100 -15.28 -5.84 16.26
CA ILE A 100 -14.46 -6.12 15.06
C ILE A 100 -13.24 -5.19 15.07
N THR A 101 -12.07 -5.74 14.70
CA THR A 101 -10.82 -4.98 14.63
C THR A 101 -10.29 -4.94 13.20
N GLY A 102 -10.06 -3.74 12.71
CA GLY A 102 -9.29 -3.46 11.52
C GLY A 102 -7.81 -3.18 11.86
N TYR A 103 -6.91 -3.62 10.99
CA TYR A 103 -5.46 -3.49 11.15
C TYR A 103 -4.85 -2.68 10.02
N GLY A 104 -3.94 -1.79 10.39
CA GLY A 104 -3.10 -1.03 9.46
C GLY A 104 -1.65 -1.00 9.94
N GLU A 105 -0.75 -0.61 9.06
CA GLU A 105 0.68 -0.55 9.36
C GLU A 105 1.30 0.70 8.75
N ALA A 106 2.07 1.44 9.54
CA ALA A 106 2.99 2.45 9.04
C ALA A 106 4.36 1.82 8.80
N SER A 107 4.81 1.79 7.54
CA SER A 107 6.18 1.49 7.15
C SER A 107 6.91 2.81 6.85
N MET A 108 8.15 2.92 7.33
CA MET A 108 8.90 4.19 7.29
C MET A 108 10.19 4.04 6.46
N PRO A 109 10.08 3.97 5.12
CA PRO A 109 11.28 4.01 4.29
C PRO A 109 11.99 5.36 4.46
N PRO A 110 13.35 5.39 4.44
CA PRO A 110 14.12 6.60 4.78
C PRO A 110 13.77 7.86 3.97
N TYR A 111 13.37 7.71 2.71
CA TYR A 111 13.02 8.85 1.86
C TYR A 111 11.75 9.61 2.29
N LEU A 112 10.93 9.04 3.17
CA LEU A 112 9.77 9.74 3.75
C LEU A 112 10.16 10.66 4.91
N GLY A 113 11.38 10.50 5.47
CA GLY A 113 11.83 11.29 6.62
C GLY A 113 11.02 11.07 7.89
N GLN A 114 10.31 9.94 7.99
CA GLN A 114 9.48 9.58 9.15
C GLN A 114 10.15 8.50 10.00
N SER A 115 9.89 8.52 11.30
CA SER A 115 10.39 7.56 12.26
C SER A 115 9.26 7.03 13.16
N VAL A 116 9.55 6.03 13.99
CA VAL A 116 8.60 5.53 15.00
C VAL A 116 8.09 6.67 15.89
N GLU A 117 8.99 7.59 16.27
CA GLU A 117 8.67 8.73 17.13
C GLU A 117 7.71 9.70 16.44
N THR A 118 7.98 10.07 15.18
CA THR A 118 7.11 11.01 14.44
C THR A 118 5.76 10.39 14.13
N VAL A 119 5.73 9.13 13.70
CA VAL A 119 4.50 8.38 13.43
C VAL A 119 3.65 8.27 14.70
N THR A 120 4.23 7.85 15.83
CA THR A 120 3.48 7.72 17.09
C THR A 120 3.04 9.08 17.64
N ALA A 121 3.84 10.13 17.45
CA ALA A 121 3.45 11.50 17.83
C ALA A 121 2.23 11.99 17.01
N PHE A 122 2.16 11.68 15.71
CA PHE A 122 0.99 11.96 14.90
C PHE A 122 -0.23 11.15 15.35
N LEU A 123 -0.09 9.82 15.52
CA LEU A 123 -1.19 8.94 15.91
C LEU A 123 -1.83 9.33 17.25
N ARG A 124 -1.07 9.90 18.20
CA ARG A 124 -1.61 10.43 19.46
C ARG A 124 -2.55 11.63 19.26
N LYS A 125 -2.50 12.34 18.13
CA LYS A 125 -3.39 13.46 17.82
C LYS A 125 -4.72 12.99 17.22
N VAL A 126 -4.78 11.76 16.72
CA VAL A 126 -5.96 11.21 16.05
C VAL A 126 -6.98 10.77 17.09
N ASP A 127 -8.11 11.44 17.14
CA ASP A 127 -9.25 11.09 17.98
C ASP A 127 -10.40 10.57 17.12
N LEU A 128 -10.51 9.25 17.02
CA LEU A 128 -11.59 8.59 16.29
C LEU A 128 -12.86 8.39 17.10
N THR A 129 -12.85 8.65 18.41
CA THR A 129 -14.05 8.49 19.27
C THR A 129 -15.19 9.46 18.91
N ARG A 130 -14.86 10.52 18.19
CA ARG A 130 -15.81 11.51 17.66
C ARG A 130 -16.67 10.98 16.49
N PHE A 131 -16.34 9.82 15.95
CA PHE A 131 -17.08 9.19 14.85
C PHE A 131 -17.81 7.96 15.37
N SER A 132 -19.08 7.86 15.02
CA SER A 132 -19.96 6.74 15.41
C SER A 132 -20.21 5.75 14.28
N ASP A 133 -19.81 6.08 13.04
CA ASP A 133 -20.02 5.26 11.85
C ASP A 133 -18.71 5.09 11.06
N PRO A 134 -18.11 3.88 11.03
CA PRO A 134 -16.89 3.61 10.29
C PRO A 134 -17.04 3.69 8.76
N PHE A 135 -18.28 3.68 8.24
CA PHE A 135 -18.52 3.78 6.80
C PHE A 135 -18.36 5.21 6.26
N CYS A 136 -18.32 6.23 7.13
CA CYS A 136 -18.06 7.61 6.74
C CYS A 136 -16.56 7.84 6.44
N LEU A 137 -15.96 6.99 5.60
CA LEU A 137 -14.51 6.97 5.31
C LEU A 137 -13.98 8.34 4.86
N GLU A 138 -14.69 9.02 3.95
CA GLU A 138 -14.25 10.32 3.43
C GLU A 138 -14.15 11.39 4.54
N GLU A 139 -15.13 11.40 5.46
CA GLU A 139 -15.15 12.35 6.57
C GLU A 139 -14.01 12.05 7.57
N ILE A 140 -13.87 10.77 7.95
CA ILE A 140 -12.86 10.31 8.90
C ILE A 140 -11.47 10.57 8.35
N LEU A 141 -11.19 10.14 7.10
CA LEU A 141 -9.88 10.30 6.48
C LEU A 141 -9.57 11.75 6.13
N GLY A 142 -10.59 12.55 5.79
CA GLY A 142 -10.48 14.00 5.65
C GLY A 142 -10.04 14.68 6.96
N TYR A 143 -10.63 14.28 8.08
CA TYR A 143 -10.19 14.73 9.42
C TYR A 143 -8.75 14.33 9.70
N VAL A 144 -8.38 13.07 9.48
CA VAL A 144 -7.00 12.58 9.70
C VAL A 144 -6.00 13.34 8.84
N ASP A 145 -6.34 13.59 7.56
CA ASP A 145 -5.45 14.33 6.65
C ASP A 145 -5.27 15.80 7.07
N SER A 146 -6.28 16.41 7.68
CA SER A 146 -6.26 17.81 8.12
C SER A 146 -5.40 18.08 9.35
N LEU A 147 -5.01 17.04 10.12
CA LEU A 147 -4.27 17.21 11.39
C LEU A 147 -2.86 17.76 11.21
N SER A 148 -2.22 17.48 10.09
CA SER A 148 -0.94 18.09 9.71
C SER A 148 -0.65 17.88 8.22
N PRO A 149 0.14 18.75 7.57
CA PRO A 149 0.75 18.41 6.29
C PRO A 149 1.79 17.30 6.48
N GLY A 150 1.96 16.38 5.55
CA GLY A 150 2.91 15.27 5.67
C GLY A 150 2.38 14.08 6.50
N ASP A 151 3.22 13.47 7.33
CA ASP A 151 2.90 12.29 8.16
C ASP A 151 2.23 11.14 7.37
N SER A 152 2.63 10.97 6.11
CA SER A 152 1.96 10.11 5.14
C SER A 152 1.90 8.63 5.58
N ALA A 153 2.95 8.10 6.22
CA ALA A 153 2.96 6.72 6.70
C ALA A 153 1.97 6.52 7.86
N ALA A 154 1.88 7.48 8.78
CA ALA A 154 0.91 7.42 9.89
C ALA A 154 -0.54 7.51 9.38
N LYS A 155 -0.81 8.42 8.44
CA LYS A 155 -2.12 8.56 7.79
C LYS A 155 -2.49 7.28 7.03
N ALA A 156 -1.55 6.70 6.27
CA ALA A 156 -1.76 5.43 5.58
C ALA A 156 -2.10 4.29 6.53
N ALA A 157 -1.48 4.23 7.71
CA ALA A 157 -1.79 3.20 8.69
C ALA A 157 -3.23 3.31 9.21
N VAL A 158 -3.74 4.53 9.42
CA VAL A 158 -5.14 4.76 9.82
C VAL A 158 -6.09 4.41 8.68
N ASP A 159 -5.78 4.86 7.45
CA ASP A 159 -6.57 4.56 6.25
C ASP A 159 -6.69 3.04 6.02
N ILE A 160 -5.58 2.32 6.05
CA ILE A 160 -5.55 0.86 5.86
C ILE A 160 -6.36 0.16 6.95
N ALA A 161 -6.22 0.59 8.22
CA ALA A 161 -6.97 0.00 9.32
C ALA A 161 -8.48 0.22 9.20
N LEU A 162 -8.91 1.40 8.75
CA LEU A 162 -10.33 1.69 8.48
C LEU A 162 -10.87 0.86 7.32
N HIS A 163 -10.13 0.75 6.22
CA HIS A 163 -10.52 -0.08 5.09
C HIS A 163 -10.61 -1.56 5.49
N ASP A 164 -9.65 -2.08 6.27
CA ASP A 164 -9.69 -3.46 6.79
C ASP A 164 -10.92 -3.68 7.69
N LEU A 165 -11.22 -2.73 8.57
CA LEU A 165 -12.40 -2.76 9.43
C LEU A 165 -13.70 -2.80 8.62
N VAL A 166 -13.86 -1.87 7.67
CA VAL A 166 -15.08 -1.77 6.84
C VAL A 166 -15.24 -3.01 5.95
N GLY A 167 -14.16 -3.52 5.35
CA GLY A 167 -14.17 -4.76 4.60
C GLY A 167 -14.65 -5.96 5.43
N LYS A 168 -14.21 -6.06 6.70
CA LYS A 168 -14.66 -7.08 7.66
C LYS A 168 -16.13 -6.91 8.06
N LEU A 169 -16.58 -5.69 8.31
CA LEU A 169 -17.98 -5.37 8.60
C LEU A 169 -18.89 -5.75 7.43
N LEU A 170 -18.46 -5.54 6.20
CA LEU A 170 -19.18 -5.91 4.98
C LEU A 170 -19.05 -7.41 4.63
N GLY A 171 -18.16 -8.15 5.27
CA GLY A 171 -17.86 -9.54 4.92
C GLY A 171 -17.29 -9.70 3.50
N ALA A 172 -16.64 -8.66 2.94
CA ALA A 172 -16.17 -8.65 1.57
C ALA A 172 -14.80 -7.98 1.43
N PRO A 173 -13.89 -8.52 0.60
CA PRO A 173 -12.61 -7.88 0.29
C PRO A 173 -12.81 -6.67 -0.63
N TRP A 174 -11.94 -5.66 -0.51
CA TRP A 174 -12.08 -4.40 -1.24
C TRP A 174 -12.07 -4.54 -2.76
N TYR A 175 -11.31 -5.49 -3.33
CA TYR A 175 -11.35 -5.70 -4.77
C TYR A 175 -12.77 -6.05 -5.25
N ARG A 176 -13.55 -6.79 -4.45
CA ARG A 176 -14.95 -7.13 -4.75
C ARG A 176 -15.87 -5.92 -4.55
N ILE A 177 -15.65 -5.15 -3.47
CA ILE A 177 -16.42 -3.93 -3.19
C ILE A 177 -16.24 -2.92 -4.34
N TRP A 178 -15.04 -2.80 -4.88
CA TRP A 178 -14.73 -1.93 -6.03
C TRP A 178 -15.06 -2.56 -7.40
N GLY A 179 -15.61 -3.78 -7.44
CA GLY A 179 -15.96 -4.46 -8.69
C GLY A 179 -14.74 -4.84 -9.54
N LEU A 180 -13.58 -5.04 -8.95
CA LEU A 180 -12.35 -5.43 -9.64
C LEU A 180 -12.30 -6.93 -9.86
N ASP A 181 -11.80 -7.33 -11.03
CA ASP A 181 -11.58 -8.72 -11.39
C ASP A 181 -10.18 -9.18 -10.93
N PRO A 182 -10.06 -10.08 -9.93
CA PRO A 182 -8.78 -10.52 -9.42
C PRO A 182 -7.94 -11.29 -10.45
N SER A 183 -8.56 -11.86 -11.50
CA SER A 183 -7.83 -12.55 -12.57
C SER A 183 -7.01 -11.60 -13.44
N LYS A 184 -7.30 -10.30 -13.39
CA LYS A 184 -6.57 -9.24 -14.09
C LYS A 184 -5.51 -8.56 -13.23
N ALA A 185 -5.31 -9.02 -11.99
CA ALA A 185 -4.24 -8.50 -11.15
C ALA A 185 -2.88 -8.78 -11.81
N PRO A 186 -1.96 -7.80 -11.84
CA PRO A 186 -0.61 -8.03 -12.35
C PRO A 186 0.16 -8.98 -11.42
N ASP A 187 1.18 -9.62 -11.97
CA ASP A 187 2.12 -10.43 -11.19
C ASP A 187 2.85 -9.58 -10.15
N THR A 188 3.04 -10.15 -8.96
CA THR A 188 3.88 -9.52 -7.95
C THR A 188 5.36 -9.77 -8.23
N THR A 189 6.20 -8.76 -8.00
CA THR A 189 7.66 -8.87 -8.12
C THR A 189 8.30 -9.32 -6.81
N PHE A 190 9.41 -10.07 -6.89
CA PHE A 190 10.32 -10.27 -5.77
C PHE A 190 11.56 -9.37 -5.93
N THR A 191 11.91 -8.64 -4.86
CA THR A 191 13.03 -7.69 -4.92
C THR A 191 14.35 -8.32 -4.50
N ILE A 192 15.35 -8.27 -5.38
CA ILE A 192 16.75 -8.61 -5.12
C ILE A 192 17.47 -7.28 -4.85
N GLY A 193 17.96 -7.09 -3.62
CA GLY A 193 18.81 -5.94 -3.25
C GLY A 193 20.23 -6.09 -3.78
N ILE A 194 20.96 -4.98 -3.80
CA ILE A 194 22.38 -4.95 -4.19
C ILE A 194 23.19 -5.82 -3.22
N ASP A 195 24.00 -6.74 -3.76
CA ASP A 195 24.81 -7.67 -2.96
C ASP A 195 25.95 -8.26 -3.80
N THR A 196 26.75 -9.16 -3.17
CA THR A 196 27.77 -9.93 -3.88
C THR A 196 27.13 -10.95 -4.83
N PRO A 197 27.84 -11.38 -5.92
CA PRO A 197 27.33 -12.38 -6.86
C PRO A 197 26.84 -13.67 -6.18
N GLU A 198 27.53 -14.15 -5.14
CA GLU A 198 27.15 -15.37 -4.41
C GLU A 198 25.79 -15.21 -3.74
N VAL A 199 25.56 -14.07 -3.08
CA VAL A 199 24.29 -13.77 -2.39
C VAL A 199 23.18 -13.52 -3.41
N VAL A 200 23.46 -12.85 -4.52
CA VAL A 200 22.53 -12.62 -5.63
C VAL A 200 22.10 -13.97 -6.22
N ARG A 201 23.04 -14.89 -6.53
CA ARG A 201 22.72 -16.24 -7.02
C ARG A 201 21.82 -17.01 -6.06
N LYS A 202 22.14 -16.95 -4.76
CA LYS A 202 21.33 -17.61 -3.73
C LYS A 202 19.91 -17.06 -3.70
N LYS A 203 19.75 -15.74 -3.63
CA LYS A 203 18.43 -15.06 -3.62
C LYS A 203 17.64 -15.37 -4.89
N THR A 204 18.28 -15.36 -6.05
CA THR A 204 17.64 -15.67 -7.34
C THR A 204 17.10 -17.10 -7.36
N ARG A 205 17.88 -18.10 -6.94
CA ARG A 205 17.43 -19.50 -6.86
C ARG A 205 16.27 -19.70 -5.86
N GLU A 206 16.24 -18.94 -4.76
CA GLU A 206 15.16 -19.01 -3.75
C GLU A 206 13.81 -18.45 -4.27
N CYS A 207 13.82 -17.64 -5.32
CA CYS A 207 12.62 -16.95 -5.79
C CYS A 207 12.21 -17.24 -7.24
N ALA A 208 13.13 -17.71 -8.11
CA ALA A 208 12.88 -17.88 -9.54
C ALA A 208 11.66 -18.78 -9.86
N ASP A 209 11.44 -19.85 -9.08
CA ASP A 209 10.30 -20.78 -9.27
C ASP A 209 8.98 -20.26 -8.64
N ARG A 210 9.01 -19.12 -7.97
CA ARG A 210 7.89 -18.63 -7.17
C ARG A 210 7.29 -17.32 -7.65
N PHE A 211 7.99 -16.63 -8.55
CA PHE A 211 7.60 -15.31 -9.06
C PHE A 211 7.76 -15.31 -10.58
N ASN A 212 6.88 -14.58 -11.26
CA ASN A 212 6.88 -14.46 -12.72
C ASN A 212 7.70 -13.26 -13.21
N ILE A 213 8.09 -12.36 -12.31
CA ILE A 213 8.92 -11.19 -12.60
C ILE A 213 9.77 -10.86 -11.37
N LEU A 214 11.02 -10.45 -11.59
CA LEU A 214 11.93 -9.99 -10.54
C LEU A 214 12.04 -8.47 -10.56
N LYS A 215 12.24 -7.86 -9.39
CA LYS A 215 12.68 -6.47 -9.26
C LYS A 215 14.12 -6.47 -8.74
N VAL A 216 15.04 -5.77 -9.42
CA VAL A 216 16.45 -5.74 -9.05
C VAL A 216 16.85 -4.31 -8.71
N LYS A 217 17.49 -4.14 -7.56
CA LYS A 217 18.06 -2.85 -7.16
C LYS A 217 19.41 -2.66 -7.86
N VAL A 218 19.56 -1.49 -8.48
CA VAL A 218 20.73 -1.05 -9.25
C VAL A 218 21.10 0.38 -8.83
N GLY A 219 22.05 1.00 -9.46
CA GLY A 219 22.49 2.38 -9.20
C GLY A 219 23.88 2.45 -8.57
N LEU A 220 24.67 1.37 -8.63
CA LEU A 220 26.07 1.29 -8.23
C LEU A 220 26.93 0.69 -9.35
N ASP A 221 28.24 0.66 -9.13
CA ASP A 221 29.21 0.21 -10.15
C ASP A 221 29.09 -1.28 -10.53
N ASN A 222 28.44 -2.09 -9.70
CA ASN A 222 28.26 -3.53 -9.92
C ASN A 222 26.94 -3.92 -10.61
N ASP A 223 26.20 -3.00 -11.15
CA ASP A 223 24.88 -3.22 -11.76
C ASP A 223 24.91 -4.31 -12.84
N LYS A 224 25.89 -4.22 -13.77
CA LYS A 224 26.04 -5.21 -14.87
C LYS A 224 26.40 -6.60 -14.36
N GLU A 225 27.24 -6.68 -13.34
CA GLU A 225 27.59 -7.96 -12.73
C GLU A 225 26.38 -8.62 -12.08
N MET A 226 25.56 -7.85 -11.35
CA MET A 226 24.33 -8.34 -10.74
C MET A 226 23.35 -8.89 -11.80
N ILE A 227 23.09 -8.15 -12.86
CA ILE A 227 22.18 -8.58 -13.93
C ILE A 227 22.69 -9.85 -14.63
N ARG A 228 24.00 -9.90 -14.97
CA ARG A 228 24.59 -11.12 -15.56
C ARG A 228 24.47 -12.31 -14.62
N THR A 229 24.73 -12.12 -13.34
CA THR A 229 24.62 -13.18 -12.31
C THR A 229 23.20 -13.72 -12.20
N ILE A 230 22.18 -12.87 -12.32
CA ILE A 230 20.79 -13.31 -12.32
C ILE A 230 20.47 -14.08 -13.61
N ARG A 231 20.96 -13.61 -14.76
CA ARG A 231 20.77 -14.25 -16.08
C ARG A 231 21.43 -15.62 -16.21
N GLU A 232 22.46 -15.93 -15.41
CA GLU A 232 23.01 -17.31 -15.30
C GLU A 232 21.97 -18.30 -14.76
N ILE A 233 20.88 -17.85 -14.13
CA ILE A 233 19.93 -18.69 -13.39
C ILE A 233 18.54 -18.67 -14.04
N THR A 234 18.08 -17.53 -14.56
CA THR A 234 16.70 -17.36 -15.04
C THR A 234 16.57 -16.34 -16.14
N ASP A 235 15.62 -16.62 -17.07
CA ASP A 235 15.20 -15.73 -18.13
C ASP A 235 13.95 -14.92 -17.77
N LEU A 236 13.49 -14.96 -16.51
CA LEU A 236 12.32 -14.19 -16.06
C LEU A 236 12.46 -12.70 -16.41
N PRO A 237 11.36 -12.01 -16.74
CA PRO A 237 11.38 -10.55 -16.88
C PRO A 237 11.94 -9.88 -15.63
N ILE A 238 12.74 -8.84 -15.82
CA ILE A 238 13.32 -8.07 -14.71
C ILE A 238 12.92 -6.61 -14.86
N ALA A 239 12.34 -6.04 -13.81
CA ALA A 239 12.26 -4.59 -13.59
C ALA A 239 13.46 -4.14 -12.78
N VAL A 240 14.11 -3.05 -13.14
CA VAL A 240 15.20 -2.48 -12.32
C VAL A 240 14.76 -1.18 -11.65
N ASP A 241 15.33 -0.93 -10.48
CA ASP A 241 15.10 0.28 -9.70
C ASP A 241 16.45 0.86 -9.25
N ALA A 242 16.80 1.98 -9.84
CA ALA A 242 18.07 2.66 -9.58
C ALA A 242 18.04 3.51 -8.29
N ASN A 243 16.86 3.75 -7.72
CA ASN A 243 16.68 4.57 -6.51
C ASN A 243 17.50 5.88 -6.56
N GLN A 244 17.41 6.59 -7.69
CA GLN A 244 18.13 7.86 -7.91
C GLN A 244 19.67 7.70 -8.01
N GLY A 245 20.17 6.47 -8.24
CA GLY A 245 21.60 6.13 -8.15
C GLY A 245 22.45 6.74 -9.25
N TRP A 246 21.94 6.83 -10.48
CA TRP A 246 22.71 7.36 -11.61
C TRP A 246 22.78 8.89 -11.57
N LYS A 247 23.96 9.45 -11.91
CA LYS A 247 24.23 10.89 -11.75
C LYS A 247 24.49 11.62 -13.08
N ASP A 248 24.78 10.89 -14.14
CA ASP A 248 24.96 11.41 -15.49
C ASP A 248 23.89 10.84 -16.41
N ARG A 249 23.15 11.71 -17.12
CA ARG A 249 22.03 11.29 -17.96
C ARG A 249 22.44 10.51 -19.20
N SER A 250 23.64 10.80 -19.77
CA SER A 250 24.15 10.11 -20.94
C SER A 250 24.58 8.70 -20.57
N MET A 251 25.34 8.56 -19.47
CA MET A 251 25.72 7.27 -18.90
C MET A 251 24.48 6.45 -18.50
N ALA A 252 23.47 7.09 -17.89
CA ALA A 252 22.23 6.42 -17.53
C ALA A 252 21.48 5.89 -18.77
N LEU A 253 21.45 6.64 -19.86
CA LEU A 253 20.83 6.21 -21.11
C LEU A 253 21.59 5.03 -21.74
N ASP A 254 22.93 5.07 -21.76
CA ASP A 254 23.76 3.96 -22.26
C ASP A 254 23.53 2.69 -21.42
N GLU A 255 23.42 2.85 -20.09
CA GLU A 255 23.08 1.74 -19.20
C GLU A 255 21.70 1.16 -19.49
N ILE A 256 20.70 2.00 -19.77
CA ILE A 256 19.35 1.58 -20.12
C ILE A 256 19.33 0.78 -21.46
N TYR A 257 20.11 1.18 -22.44
CA TYR A 257 20.24 0.41 -23.67
C TYR A 257 20.85 -0.96 -23.40
N TRP A 258 21.92 -1.03 -22.63
CA TRP A 258 22.53 -2.30 -22.23
C TRP A 258 21.52 -3.18 -21.43
N LEU A 259 20.76 -2.59 -20.51
CA LEU A 259 19.72 -3.29 -19.74
C LEU A 259 18.65 -3.88 -20.68
N LYS A 260 18.22 -3.14 -21.71
CA LYS A 260 17.27 -3.63 -22.71
C LYS A 260 17.77 -4.89 -23.41
N GLU A 261 19.05 -4.92 -23.79
CA GLU A 261 19.70 -6.08 -24.42
C GLU A 261 19.76 -7.29 -23.47
N ASN A 262 19.72 -7.06 -22.16
CA ASN A 262 19.74 -8.09 -21.12
C ASN A 262 18.36 -8.46 -20.57
N GLY A 263 17.27 -8.18 -21.31
CA GLY A 263 15.92 -8.61 -20.98
C GLY A 263 15.24 -7.84 -19.85
N ILE A 264 15.71 -6.62 -19.55
CA ILE A 264 15.02 -5.73 -18.62
C ILE A 264 13.77 -5.16 -19.31
N VAL A 265 12.67 -5.03 -18.56
CA VAL A 265 11.37 -4.60 -19.08
C VAL A 265 10.97 -3.19 -18.67
N MET A 266 11.55 -2.65 -17.60
CA MET A 266 11.32 -1.27 -17.16
C MET A 266 12.42 -0.79 -16.22
N VAL A 267 12.57 0.54 -16.12
CA VAL A 267 13.50 1.21 -15.20
C VAL A 267 12.72 2.16 -14.29
N GLU A 268 12.94 2.06 -12.98
CA GLU A 268 12.35 2.92 -11.97
C GLU A 268 13.39 3.90 -11.44
N GLN A 269 13.00 5.17 -11.35
CA GLN A 269 13.72 6.31 -10.79
C GLN A 269 15.23 6.33 -11.11
N PRO A 270 15.62 6.50 -12.39
CA PRO A 270 17.04 6.46 -12.81
C PRO A 270 17.87 7.58 -12.20
N MET A 271 17.39 8.82 -12.25
CA MET A 271 18.10 10.02 -11.78
C MET A 271 17.44 10.59 -10.52
N PRO A 272 18.15 11.48 -9.78
CA PRO A 272 17.56 12.23 -8.67
C PRO A 272 16.24 12.88 -9.05
N LYS A 273 15.28 12.86 -8.14
CA LYS A 273 13.91 13.37 -8.37
C LYS A 273 13.88 14.87 -8.66
N GLU A 274 14.86 15.64 -8.17
CA GLU A 274 15.01 17.06 -8.41
C GLU A 274 15.48 17.38 -9.85
N ARG A 275 16.07 16.41 -10.54
CA ARG A 275 16.59 16.55 -11.91
C ARG A 275 15.53 16.18 -12.94
N ILE A 276 14.39 16.88 -12.91
CA ILE A 276 13.23 16.59 -13.77
C ILE A 276 13.58 16.65 -15.25
N ASP A 277 14.38 17.65 -15.68
CA ASP A 277 14.79 17.79 -17.08
C ASP A 277 15.65 16.63 -17.57
N ASP A 278 16.52 16.09 -16.72
CA ASP A 278 17.35 14.93 -17.08
C ASP A 278 16.50 13.65 -17.15
N ASN A 279 15.55 13.47 -16.22
CA ASN A 279 14.58 12.37 -16.29
C ASN A 279 13.72 12.46 -17.56
N ALA A 280 13.26 13.67 -17.93
CA ALA A 280 12.51 13.90 -19.17
C ALA A 280 13.36 13.57 -20.41
N TRP A 281 14.61 14.01 -20.43
CA TRP A 281 15.54 13.77 -21.53
C TRP A 281 15.83 12.27 -21.71
N ILE A 282 16.00 11.52 -20.61
CA ILE A 282 16.15 10.06 -20.64
C ILE A 282 14.85 9.41 -21.14
N THR A 283 13.71 9.80 -20.60
CA THR A 283 12.41 9.22 -20.94
C THR A 283 12.10 9.33 -22.43
N GLU A 284 12.37 10.48 -23.04
CA GLU A 284 12.17 10.72 -24.47
C GLU A 284 13.01 9.78 -25.35
N ARG A 285 14.17 9.34 -24.86
CA ARG A 285 15.18 8.58 -25.65
C ARG A 285 15.27 7.11 -25.26
N SER A 286 14.67 6.74 -24.13
CA SER A 286 14.77 5.41 -23.57
C SER A 286 14.06 4.35 -24.39
N PRO A 287 14.71 3.19 -24.69
CA PRO A 287 14.04 2.04 -25.30
C PRO A 287 13.17 1.25 -24.31
N LEU A 288 13.19 1.61 -23.02
CA LEU A 288 12.43 0.99 -21.94
C LEU A 288 11.49 2.01 -21.27
N PRO A 289 10.34 1.58 -20.75
CA PRO A 289 9.50 2.43 -19.91
C PRO A 289 10.27 2.93 -18.68
N ILE A 290 10.17 4.23 -18.39
CA ILE A 290 10.75 4.90 -17.22
C ILE A 290 9.64 5.25 -16.24
N PHE A 291 9.78 4.87 -14.97
CA PHE A 291 8.78 5.09 -13.94
C PHE A 291 9.32 5.98 -12.81
N ALA A 292 8.48 6.91 -12.36
CA ALA A 292 8.75 7.73 -11.17
C ALA A 292 8.44 6.95 -9.89
N ASP A 293 9.32 7.00 -8.90
CA ASP A 293 9.05 6.56 -7.53
C ASP A 293 9.14 7.73 -6.55
N GLU A 294 10.34 8.15 -6.19
CA GLU A 294 10.54 9.22 -5.19
C GLU A 294 10.10 10.60 -5.70
N ALA A 295 9.98 10.77 -7.01
CA ALA A 295 9.50 12.01 -7.62
C ALA A 295 8.00 12.25 -7.44
N ILE A 296 7.22 11.24 -7.07
CA ILE A 296 5.77 11.30 -6.85
C ILE A 296 5.45 10.80 -5.46
N GLN A 297 4.74 11.59 -4.67
CA GLN A 297 4.19 11.17 -3.38
C GLN A 297 2.66 11.25 -3.36
N ARG A 298 2.09 12.35 -3.82
CA ARG A 298 0.65 12.64 -3.80
C ARG A 298 0.13 12.92 -5.20
N LEU A 299 -1.19 12.85 -5.35
CA LEU A 299 -1.88 13.20 -6.60
C LEU A 299 -1.49 14.60 -7.11
N ALA A 300 -1.28 15.54 -6.19
CA ALA A 300 -0.88 16.91 -6.51
C ALA A 300 0.49 17.03 -7.18
N ASP A 301 1.36 16.01 -7.07
CA ASP A 301 2.70 16.03 -7.65
C ASP A 301 2.69 15.65 -9.15
N ILE A 302 1.61 14.98 -9.63
CA ILE A 302 1.54 14.46 -11.01
C ILE A 302 1.77 15.55 -12.07
N PRO A 303 1.17 16.76 -11.98
CA PRO A 303 1.41 17.80 -12.98
C PRO A 303 2.88 18.22 -13.12
N SER A 304 3.65 18.19 -12.03
CA SER A 304 5.05 18.63 -12.00
C SER A 304 6.01 17.68 -12.70
N VAL A 305 5.62 16.40 -12.87
CA VAL A 305 6.45 15.36 -13.50
C VAL A 305 5.92 14.91 -14.86
N LYS A 306 4.89 15.60 -15.38
CA LYS A 306 4.30 15.29 -16.69
C LYS A 306 5.37 15.38 -17.79
N GLY A 307 5.54 14.29 -18.55
CA GLY A 307 6.52 14.18 -19.61
C GLY A 307 7.92 13.75 -19.15
N ALA A 308 8.18 13.75 -17.84
CA ALA A 308 9.47 13.29 -17.30
C ALA A 308 9.52 11.78 -17.06
N TYR A 309 8.39 11.09 -17.11
CA TYR A 309 8.27 9.64 -16.92
C TYR A 309 7.13 9.08 -17.77
N HIS A 310 7.22 7.80 -18.14
CA HIS A 310 6.15 7.07 -18.82
C HIS A 310 5.06 6.60 -17.85
N GLY A 311 5.41 6.40 -16.58
CA GLY A 311 4.50 5.92 -15.55
C GLY A 311 4.95 6.30 -14.15
N ILE A 312 4.15 5.93 -13.15
CA ILE A 312 4.41 6.24 -11.74
C ILE A 312 4.31 4.98 -10.89
N ASN A 313 5.09 4.92 -9.80
CA ASN A 313 4.97 3.90 -8.77
C ASN A 313 4.14 4.46 -7.60
N ILE A 314 2.98 3.87 -7.37
CA ILE A 314 2.09 4.21 -6.25
C ILE A 314 2.48 3.38 -5.03
N LYS A 315 2.71 4.04 -3.89
CA LYS A 315 2.96 3.40 -2.60
C LYS A 315 2.00 3.96 -1.56
N LEU A 316 1.30 3.10 -0.84
CA LEU A 316 0.33 3.51 0.19
C LEU A 316 0.95 4.47 1.21
N MET A 317 2.22 4.25 1.58
CA MET A 317 2.95 5.12 2.51
C MET A 317 3.27 6.51 1.94
N LYS A 318 3.30 6.68 0.63
CA LYS A 318 3.47 7.97 -0.03
C LYS A 318 2.13 8.71 -0.17
N CYS A 319 1.13 8.03 -0.70
CA CYS A 319 -0.17 8.62 -1.03
C CYS A 319 -1.19 8.64 0.13
N THR A 320 -0.78 8.26 1.35
CA THR A 320 -1.59 8.26 2.57
C THR A 320 -2.64 7.16 2.68
N GLY A 321 -2.54 6.10 1.89
CA GLY A 321 -3.42 4.94 2.00
C GLY A 321 -4.10 4.56 0.70
N MET A 322 -5.28 3.98 0.82
CA MET A 322 -6.09 3.44 -0.29
C MET A 322 -7.03 4.49 -0.92
N ARG A 323 -7.28 5.59 -0.19
CA ARG A 323 -8.14 6.69 -0.62
C ARG A 323 -7.48 7.59 -1.67
#